data_0180259f30928f48132a2288af436e56
#
_entry.id   0180259f30928f48132a2288af436e56
#
_cell.length_a   1.000
_cell.length_b   1.000
_cell.length_c   1.000
_cell.angle_alpha   90.00
_cell.angle_beta   90.00
_cell.angle_gamma   90.00
#
_symmetry.space_group_name_H-M   'P 1'
#
loop_
_entity.id
_entity.type
_entity.pdbx_description
1 polymer ?
#
loop_
_entity_poly.entity_id
_entity_poly.type
_entity_poly.pdbx_seq_one_letter_code
_entity_poly.pdbx_strand_id
1 'polypeptide(L)'
;MTAPMIGNYGINQEDMESERPQVSGVVVRELSREPSNWRATISLDDWLAASGVAVIEGVDTRRLTRHLRERGAMRGVIAEGQGPTSELTARLLASPSMTGLDLASRASAREPRVEGEGPHVVAYDYGMKRNIVRMLVQTGCRVTVVPADTSAAQVRELNPDGLFLSNGPGDPAAVRYAIENIRELAGSGLPTFGICLGHQLIGLAFGGDTAKLPYGHRGGNHPVRDVRTGQVLITTQNHGFAVVGDADGVPGASGLEVTHLNLNDGTIEGVRHRELPLFAVQYHPEAAPGPHDAFPHFDEFLASLPQPASGKPSP
;
A
#
# COMPACT_ATOMS: atom_id res chain seq x y z
N MET A 1 -14.59 -6.26 1.22
CA MET A 1 -13.71 -7.03 2.13
C MET A 1 -14.45 -8.28 2.58
N THR A 2 -13.76 -9.40 2.77
CA THR A 2 -14.34 -10.68 3.19
C THR A 2 -13.52 -11.26 4.34
N ALA A 3 -14.18 -11.61 5.45
CA ALA A 3 -13.57 -12.20 6.62
C ALA A 3 -14.53 -13.22 7.27
N PRO A 4 -14.02 -14.32 7.90
CA PRO A 4 -14.91 -15.28 8.59
C PRO A 4 -15.58 -14.64 9.81
N MET A 5 -14.81 -14.01 10.67
CA MET A 5 -15.28 -13.28 11.85
C MET A 5 -14.47 -11.98 11.96
N ILE A 6 -15.13 -10.90 12.35
CA ILE A 6 -14.52 -9.58 12.56
C ILE A 6 -15.32 -8.79 13.61
N GLY A 7 -14.69 -7.76 14.19
CA GLY A 7 -15.34 -6.83 15.12
C GLY A 7 -15.08 -7.08 16.59
N ASN A 8 -14.47 -8.23 16.94
CA ASN A 8 -14.16 -8.59 18.33
C ASN A 8 -13.12 -7.65 19.00
N TYR A 9 -12.32 -6.94 18.24
CA TYR A 9 -11.41 -5.91 18.78
C TYR A 9 -12.06 -4.54 18.95
N GLY A 10 -13.22 -4.31 18.32
CA GLY A 10 -13.81 -2.98 18.24
C GLY A 10 -12.94 -1.99 17.47
N ILE A 11 -13.22 -0.71 17.66
CA ILE A 11 -12.51 0.41 17.04
C ILE A 11 -12.01 1.34 18.15
N ASN A 12 -10.82 1.90 17.96
CA ASN A 12 -10.31 3.02 18.74
C ASN A 12 -9.60 4.02 17.82
N GLN A 13 -9.51 5.28 18.25
CA GLN A 13 -8.98 6.37 17.41
C GLN A 13 -7.46 6.31 17.18
N GLU A 14 -6.73 5.69 18.10
CA GLU A 14 -5.25 5.59 18.00
C GLU A 14 -4.82 4.62 16.90
N ASP A 15 -5.62 3.56 16.64
CA ASP A 15 -5.32 2.53 15.66
C ASP A 15 -5.87 2.85 14.26
N MET A 16 -6.47 4.03 14.07
CA MET A 16 -7.02 4.43 12.78
C MET A 16 -5.91 4.62 11.74
N GLU A 17 -6.01 3.93 10.62
CA GLU A 17 -5.08 3.99 9.48
C GLU A 17 -5.57 4.93 8.37
N SER A 18 -6.84 5.36 8.43
CA SER A 18 -7.46 6.33 7.51
C SER A 18 -8.64 7.00 8.21
N GLU A 19 -9.15 8.11 7.66
CA GLU A 19 -10.27 8.85 8.23
C GLU A 19 -11.60 8.09 8.21
N ARG A 20 -11.73 7.13 7.27
CA ARG A 20 -12.94 6.31 7.07
C ARG A 20 -12.57 4.93 6.52
N PRO A 21 -13.49 3.95 6.60
CA PRO A 21 -13.31 2.67 5.92
C PRO A 21 -13.16 2.88 4.40
N GLN A 22 -12.12 2.28 3.81
CA GLN A 22 -11.84 2.40 2.36
C GLN A 22 -12.46 1.25 1.55
N VAL A 23 -13.45 0.55 2.11
CA VAL A 23 -14.17 -0.55 1.47
C VAL A 23 -15.60 -0.14 1.13
N SER A 24 -16.12 -0.63 0.00
CA SER A 24 -17.51 -0.39 -0.42
C SER A 24 -18.50 -1.29 0.32
N GLY A 25 -18.04 -2.36 0.96
CA GLY A 25 -18.87 -3.27 1.72
C GLY A 25 -18.06 -4.38 2.38
N VAL A 26 -18.68 -5.02 3.38
CA VAL A 26 -18.07 -6.08 4.19
C VAL A 26 -18.91 -7.33 4.11
N VAL A 27 -18.27 -8.48 3.85
CA VAL A 27 -18.92 -9.79 3.75
C VAL A 27 -18.34 -10.69 4.81
N VAL A 28 -19.14 -11.13 5.76
CA VAL A 28 -18.68 -11.94 6.90
C VAL A 28 -19.57 -13.16 7.12
N ARG A 29 -19.02 -14.16 7.76
CA ARG A 29 -19.82 -15.22 8.32
C ARG A 29 -20.47 -14.77 9.62
N GLU A 30 -19.68 -14.03 10.43
CA GLU A 30 -20.12 -13.53 11.74
C GLU A 30 -19.50 -12.15 12.02
N LEU A 31 -20.34 -11.21 12.45
CA LEU A 31 -19.93 -9.92 12.98
C LEU A 31 -20.07 -9.94 14.50
N SER A 32 -18.99 -9.68 15.23
CA SER A 32 -19.03 -9.63 16.69
C SER A 32 -19.95 -8.51 17.16
N ARG A 33 -20.92 -8.87 18.01
CA ARG A 33 -21.89 -7.92 18.57
C ARG A 33 -21.26 -7.03 19.63
N GLU A 34 -20.31 -7.57 20.37
CA GLU A 34 -19.63 -6.89 21.46
C GLU A 34 -18.12 -6.98 21.29
N PRO A 35 -17.40 -5.84 21.33
CA PRO A 35 -15.95 -5.86 21.32
C PRO A 35 -15.41 -6.38 22.66
N SER A 36 -14.43 -7.28 22.59
CA SER A 36 -13.74 -7.87 23.75
C SER A 36 -12.31 -7.32 23.87
N ASN A 37 -12.16 -5.99 23.83
CA ASN A 37 -10.89 -5.30 23.91
C ASN A 37 -11.05 -4.02 24.76
N TRP A 38 -10.23 -3.89 25.79
CA TRP A 38 -10.26 -2.75 26.72
C TRP A 38 -10.01 -1.39 26.03
N ARG A 39 -9.35 -1.36 24.86
CA ARG A 39 -9.11 -0.16 24.07
C ARG A 39 -10.30 0.21 23.16
N ALA A 40 -11.29 -0.65 23.03
CA ALA A 40 -12.43 -0.38 22.15
C ALA A 40 -13.25 0.79 22.69
N THR A 41 -13.52 1.77 21.83
CA THR A 41 -14.38 2.93 22.14
C THR A 41 -15.73 2.86 21.43
N ILE A 42 -15.83 2.06 20.34
CA ILE A 42 -17.05 1.85 19.56
C ILE A 42 -17.00 0.45 18.93
N SER A 43 -18.17 -0.13 18.66
CA SER A 43 -18.24 -1.40 17.92
C SER A 43 -17.89 -1.21 16.44
N LEU A 44 -17.45 -2.28 15.78
CA LEU A 44 -17.22 -2.23 14.32
C LEU A 44 -18.52 -1.99 13.55
N ASP A 45 -19.66 -2.56 14.04
CA ASP A 45 -20.98 -2.40 13.42
C ASP A 45 -21.39 -0.92 13.40
N ASP A 46 -21.35 -0.26 14.56
CA ASP A 46 -21.71 1.15 14.69
C ASP A 46 -20.79 2.05 13.82
N TRP A 47 -19.49 1.74 13.77
CA TRP A 47 -18.54 2.51 12.96
C TRP A 47 -18.77 2.35 11.46
N LEU A 48 -19.07 1.13 10.98
CA LEU A 48 -19.41 0.88 9.58
C LEU A 48 -20.73 1.51 9.21
N ALA A 49 -21.75 1.42 10.08
CA ALA A 49 -23.05 2.06 9.90
C ALA A 49 -22.92 3.59 9.80
N ALA A 50 -22.19 4.21 10.72
CA ALA A 50 -21.90 5.66 10.70
C ALA A 50 -21.14 6.09 9.43
N SER A 51 -20.34 5.18 8.85
CA SER A 51 -19.58 5.40 7.62
C SER A 51 -20.36 5.07 6.34
N GLY A 52 -21.59 4.59 6.43
CA GLY A 52 -22.42 4.20 5.28
C GLY A 52 -21.91 2.95 4.54
N VAL A 53 -21.16 2.07 5.22
CA VAL A 53 -20.62 0.84 4.64
C VAL A 53 -21.54 -0.34 4.90
N ALA A 54 -22.06 -0.94 3.84
CA ALA A 54 -22.93 -2.10 3.92
C ALA A 54 -22.19 -3.34 4.44
N VAL A 55 -22.84 -4.10 5.36
CA VAL A 55 -22.34 -5.37 5.87
C VAL A 55 -23.35 -6.46 5.54
N ILE A 56 -22.87 -7.61 5.09
CA ILE A 56 -23.67 -8.82 4.94
C ILE A 56 -23.08 -9.94 5.79
N GLU A 57 -23.90 -10.51 6.68
CA GLU A 57 -23.56 -11.56 7.61
C GLU A 57 -24.18 -12.92 7.19
N GLY A 58 -23.67 -14.02 7.74
CA GLY A 58 -24.15 -15.38 7.47
C GLY A 58 -23.64 -15.99 6.16
N VAL A 59 -22.68 -15.37 5.49
CA VAL A 59 -22.11 -15.86 4.23
C VAL A 59 -21.03 -16.91 4.46
N ASP A 60 -21.03 -17.99 3.69
CA ASP A 60 -19.91 -18.93 3.64
C ASP A 60 -18.69 -18.29 2.97
N THR A 61 -17.93 -17.55 3.76
CA THR A 61 -16.75 -16.80 3.30
C THR A 61 -15.63 -17.71 2.83
N ARG A 62 -15.54 -18.95 3.33
CA ARG A 62 -14.58 -19.95 2.85
C ARG A 62 -14.90 -20.37 1.41
N ARG A 63 -16.17 -20.68 1.12
CA ARG A 63 -16.63 -21.00 -0.22
C ARG A 63 -16.42 -19.84 -1.19
N LEU A 64 -16.73 -18.61 -0.75
CA LEU A 64 -16.50 -17.41 -1.53
C LEU A 64 -15.01 -17.20 -1.85
N THR A 65 -14.14 -17.35 -0.86
CA THR A 65 -12.67 -17.23 -1.06
C THR A 65 -12.14 -18.29 -2.02
N ARG A 66 -12.60 -19.54 -1.92
CA ARG A 66 -12.23 -20.60 -2.87
C ARG A 66 -12.68 -20.26 -4.29
N HIS A 67 -13.91 -19.78 -4.46
CA HIS A 67 -14.43 -19.35 -5.75
C HIS A 67 -13.57 -18.23 -6.37
N LEU A 68 -13.17 -17.23 -5.58
CA LEU A 68 -12.31 -16.14 -6.04
C LEU A 68 -10.88 -16.62 -6.39
N ARG A 69 -10.36 -17.64 -5.70
CA ARG A 69 -9.06 -18.23 -6.06
C ARG A 69 -9.12 -19.02 -7.36
N GLU A 70 -10.21 -19.69 -7.64
CA GLU A 70 -10.40 -20.51 -8.86
C GLU A 70 -10.74 -19.64 -10.09
N ARG A 71 -11.51 -18.55 -9.88
CA ARG A 71 -12.04 -17.72 -10.97
C ARG A 71 -11.35 -16.37 -11.14
N GLY A 72 -10.48 -16.01 -10.19
CA GLY A 72 -9.87 -14.69 -10.09
C GLY A 72 -10.73 -13.66 -9.36
N ALA A 73 -10.14 -12.50 -9.09
CA ALA A 73 -10.85 -11.36 -8.51
C ALA A 73 -11.93 -10.87 -9.47
N MET A 74 -13.14 -10.66 -8.95
CA MET A 74 -14.30 -10.30 -9.76
C MET A 74 -15.09 -9.15 -9.14
N ARG A 75 -15.88 -8.49 -9.96
CA ARG A 75 -16.84 -7.48 -9.51
C ARG A 75 -17.93 -8.16 -8.67
N GLY A 76 -18.38 -7.48 -7.62
CA GLY A 76 -19.43 -7.94 -6.73
C GLY A 76 -20.37 -6.81 -6.36
N VAL A 77 -21.59 -7.14 -5.97
CA VAL A 77 -22.60 -6.21 -5.48
C VAL A 77 -23.16 -6.74 -4.16
N ILE A 78 -23.34 -5.86 -3.19
CA ILE A 78 -24.13 -6.11 -1.99
C ILE A 78 -25.38 -5.25 -2.15
N ALA A 79 -26.55 -5.87 -2.02
CA ALA A 79 -27.83 -5.18 -2.12
C ALA A 79 -28.80 -5.74 -1.10
N GLU A 80 -29.69 -4.89 -0.60
CA GLU A 80 -30.82 -5.28 0.20
C GLU A 80 -31.93 -5.85 -0.69
N GLY A 81 -32.63 -6.90 -0.22
CA GLY A 81 -33.76 -7.50 -0.96
C GLY A 81 -33.63 -9.00 -1.19
N GLN A 82 -34.52 -9.55 -2.01
CA GLN A 82 -34.66 -11.00 -2.22
C GLN A 82 -33.98 -11.45 -3.52
N GLY A 83 -32.67 -11.66 -3.46
CA GLY A 83 -31.91 -12.34 -4.51
C GLY A 83 -31.49 -11.47 -5.70
N PRO A 84 -30.79 -12.07 -6.68
CA PRO A 84 -30.29 -11.34 -7.83
C PRO A 84 -31.42 -10.94 -8.78
N THR A 85 -31.47 -9.67 -9.15
CA THR A 85 -32.36 -9.15 -10.19
C THR A 85 -31.58 -8.95 -11.48
N SER A 86 -32.30 -8.94 -12.63
CA SER A 86 -31.70 -8.62 -13.93
C SER A 86 -31.08 -7.20 -13.93
N GLU A 87 -31.70 -6.27 -13.24
CA GLU A 87 -31.19 -4.90 -13.06
C GLU A 87 -29.88 -4.87 -12.28
N LEU A 88 -29.80 -5.54 -11.13
CA LEU A 88 -28.56 -5.63 -10.35
C LEU A 88 -27.43 -6.28 -11.15
N THR A 89 -27.75 -7.33 -11.89
CA THR A 89 -26.77 -7.99 -12.77
C THR A 89 -26.28 -7.05 -13.87
N ALA A 90 -27.18 -6.31 -14.51
CA ALA A 90 -26.81 -5.34 -15.53
C ALA A 90 -25.92 -4.22 -14.96
N ARG A 91 -26.26 -3.66 -13.79
CA ARG A 91 -25.45 -2.66 -13.08
C ARG A 91 -24.06 -3.19 -12.72
N LEU A 92 -23.99 -4.45 -12.24
CA LEU A 92 -22.72 -5.10 -11.91
C LEU A 92 -21.84 -5.24 -13.16
N LEU A 93 -22.39 -5.71 -14.27
CA LEU A 93 -21.66 -5.88 -15.52
C LEU A 93 -21.24 -4.55 -16.16
N ALA A 94 -22.00 -3.48 -15.93
CA ALA A 94 -21.67 -2.14 -16.38
C ALA A 94 -20.63 -1.43 -15.51
N SER A 95 -20.37 -1.92 -14.28
CA SER A 95 -19.39 -1.29 -13.40
C SER A 95 -17.96 -1.45 -13.95
N PRO A 96 -17.05 -0.47 -13.76
CA PRO A 96 -15.71 -0.54 -14.31
C PRO A 96 -14.90 -1.68 -13.69
N SER A 97 -13.95 -2.21 -14.47
CA SER A 97 -12.90 -3.13 -13.96
C SER A 97 -11.90 -2.35 -13.13
N MET A 98 -11.17 -3.04 -12.23
CA MET A 98 -10.03 -2.45 -11.52
C MET A 98 -8.92 -2.03 -12.49
N THR A 99 -8.71 -2.80 -13.56
CA THR A 99 -7.73 -2.48 -14.60
C THR A 99 -8.08 -1.18 -15.32
N GLY A 100 -7.12 -0.28 -15.43
CA GLY A 100 -7.28 1.04 -16.02
C GLY A 100 -7.88 2.10 -15.09
N LEU A 101 -8.14 1.78 -13.81
CA LEU A 101 -8.66 2.75 -12.84
C LEU A 101 -7.55 3.41 -12.03
N ASP A 102 -7.46 4.72 -12.13
CA ASP A 102 -6.74 5.55 -11.16
C ASP A 102 -7.62 5.73 -9.91
N LEU A 103 -7.34 4.92 -8.90
CA LEU A 103 -7.96 5.05 -7.58
C LEU A 103 -7.04 5.79 -6.59
N ALA A 104 -5.78 5.97 -6.92
CA ALA A 104 -4.82 6.72 -6.10
C ALA A 104 -5.25 8.18 -5.96
N SER A 105 -5.63 8.84 -7.07
CA SER A 105 -6.14 10.21 -7.05
C SER A 105 -7.38 10.41 -6.17
N ARG A 106 -8.21 9.35 -6.02
CA ARG A 106 -9.43 9.41 -5.20
C ARG A 106 -9.18 9.16 -3.72
N ALA A 107 -8.09 8.44 -3.40
CA ALA A 107 -7.71 8.08 -2.04
C ALA A 107 -6.72 9.06 -1.42
N SER A 108 -6.07 9.87 -2.24
CA SER A 108 -5.05 10.84 -1.87
C SER A 108 -5.59 11.98 -0.98
N ALA A 109 -4.72 12.52 -0.14
CA ALA A 109 -4.95 13.80 0.55
C ALA A 109 -5.24 14.92 -0.45
N ARG A 110 -6.04 15.90 -0.03
CA ARG A 110 -6.37 17.08 -0.84
C ARG A 110 -5.40 18.24 -0.66
N GLU A 111 -4.78 18.29 0.51
CA GLU A 111 -3.87 19.35 0.92
C GLU A 111 -2.61 18.77 1.56
N PRO A 112 -1.46 19.43 1.38
CA PRO A 112 -0.23 19.02 2.04
C PRO A 112 -0.34 19.16 3.57
N ARG A 113 0.35 18.26 4.30
CA ARG A 113 0.53 18.35 5.75
C ARG A 113 1.95 18.00 6.14
N VAL A 114 2.42 18.55 7.26
CA VAL A 114 3.78 18.33 7.76
C VAL A 114 3.73 17.74 9.16
N GLU A 115 4.54 16.72 9.41
CA GLU A 115 4.67 16.04 10.70
C GLU A 115 6.15 15.74 10.99
N GLY A 116 6.53 15.72 12.28
CA GLY A 116 7.89 15.38 12.73
C GLY A 116 8.94 16.47 12.50
N GLU A 117 10.18 16.14 12.85
CA GLU A 117 11.36 16.98 12.75
C GLU A 117 12.55 16.14 12.23
N GLY A 118 13.60 16.76 11.67
CA GLY A 118 14.79 16.09 11.16
C GLY A 118 14.95 16.20 9.64
N PRO A 119 15.65 15.24 8.99
CA PRO A 119 15.78 15.22 7.53
C PRO A 119 14.42 15.28 6.84
N HIS A 120 14.32 16.11 5.81
CA HIS A 120 13.03 16.40 5.17
C HIS A 120 12.69 15.37 4.10
N VAL A 121 11.66 14.58 4.35
CA VAL A 121 11.09 13.61 3.40
C VAL A 121 9.80 14.17 2.83
N VAL A 122 9.69 14.27 1.51
CA VAL A 122 8.41 14.49 0.83
C VAL A 122 7.79 13.13 0.50
N ALA A 123 6.58 12.91 0.99
CA ALA A 123 5.85 11.65 0.84
C ALA A 123 4.62 11.86 -0.03
N TYR A 124 4.58 11.22 -1.21
CA TYR A 124 3.38 11.18 -2.04
C TYR A 124 2.30 10.30 -1.41
N ASP A 125 1.12 10.87 -1.26
CA ASP A 125 -0.06 10.14 -0.77
C ASP A 125 -0.89 9.58 -1.93
N TYR A 126 -0.68 8.30 -2.21
CA TYR A 126 -1.51 7.56 -3.17
C TYR A 126 -2.67 6.79 -2.51
N GLY A 127 -2.96 7.07 -1.25
CA GLY A 127 -3.87 6.34 -0.36
C GLY A 127 -3.09 5.73 0.81
N MET A 128 -2.25 6.54 1.42
CA MET A 128 -1.27 6.18 2.43
C MET A 128 -1.92 5.76 3.75
N LYS A 129 -1.45 4.64 4.33
CA LYS A 129 -1.73 4.30 5.72
C LYS A 129 -1.04 5.27 6.66
N ARG A 130 -1.74 5.68 7.71
CA ARG A 130 -1.18 6.61 8.72
C ARG A 130 0.08 6.06 9.39
N ASN A 131 0.16 4.74 9.56
CA ASN A 131 1.33 4.12 10.20
C ASN A 131 2.62 4.36 9.41
N ILE A 132 2.58 4.55 8.11
CA ILE A 132 3.75 4.91 7.31
C ILE A 132 4.33 6.26 7.79
N VAL A 133 3.49 7.28 7.95
CA VAL A 133 3.93 8.59 8.45
C VAL A 133 4.45 8.47 9.87
N ARG A 134 3.73 7.71 10.75
CA ARG A 134 4.19 7.46 12.13
C ARG A 134 5.58 6.82 12.16
N MET A 135 5.82 5.82 11.31
CA MET A 135 7.12 5.14 11.22
C MET A 135 8.22 6.10 10.74
N LEU A 136 7.99 6.89 9.69
CA LEU A 136 8.95 7.88 9.20
C LEU A 136 9.28 8.94 10.27
N VAL A 137 8.27 9.40 11.02
CA VAL A 137 8.47 10.35 12.13
C VAL A 137 9.21 9.69 13.28
N GLN A 138 8.88 8.43 13.63
CA GLN A 138 9.56 7.69 14.70
C GLN A 138 11.03 7.40 14.38
N THR A 139 11.38 7.21 13.10
CA THR A 139 12.78 7.11 12.68
C THR A 139 13.52 8.45 12.66
N GLY A 140 12.83 9.56 12.95
CA GLY A 140 13.42 10.88 13.08
C GLY A 140 13.35 11.74 11.82
N CYS A 141 12.41 11.49 10.91
CA CYS A 141 12.19 12.32 9.73
C CYS A 141 11.15 13.43 9.98
N ARG A 142 11.36 14.57 9.33
CA ARG A 142 10.30 15.54 9.05
C ARG A 142 9.62 15.13 7.75
N VAL A 143 8.32 14.86 7.79
CA VAL A 143 7.56 14.35 6.65
C VAL A 143 6.59 15.41 6.14
N THR A 144 6.72 15.81 4.88
CA THR A 144 5.70 16.58 4.16
C THR A 144 4.91 15.62 3.27
N VAL A 145 3.71 15.29 3.67
CA VAL A 145 2.78 14.50 2.84
C VAL A 145 2.16 15.42 1.80
N VAL A 146 2.23 15.03 0.54
CA VAL A 146 1.70 15.80 -0.60
C VAL A 146 0.65 14.98 -1.38
N PRO A 147 -0.34 15.63 -2.02
CA PRO A 147 -1.27 14.97 -2.92
C PRO A 147 -0.58 14.18 -4.04
N ALA A 148 -1.25 13.14 -4.54
CA ALA A 148 -0.74 12.25 -5.57
C ALA A 148 -0.35 12.97 -6.86
N ASP A 149 -1.03 14.05 -7.21
CA ASP A 149 -0.87 14.84 -8.42
C ASP A 149 0.10 16.02 -8.28
N THR A 150 0.75 16.17 -7.12
CA THR A 150 1.80 17.20 -6.91
C THR A 150 2.92 16.99 -7.93
N SER A 151 3.25 18.03 -8.69
CA SER A 151 4.28 17.94 -9.74
C SER A 151 5.69 17.80 -9.17
N ALA A 152 6.60 17.23 -9.96
CA ALA A 152 8.01 17.13 -9.60
C ALA A 152 8.64 18.51 -9.31
N ALA A 153 8.22 19.55 -10.03
CA ALA A 153 8.67 20.93 -9.78
C ALA A 153 8.28 21.43 -8.39
N GLN A 154 7.02 21.25 -8.01
CA GLN A 154 6.52 21.62 -6.66
C GLN A 154 7.24 20.84 -5.55
N VAL A 155 7.53 19.55 -5.77
CA VAL A 155 8.32 18.77 -4.80
C VAL A 155 9.74 19.31 -4.66
N ARG A 156 10.39 19.69 -5.77
CA ARG A 156 11.74 20.32 -5.70
C ARG A 156 11.75 21.64 -4.94
N GLU A 157 10.70 22.46 -5.06
CA GLU A 157 10.58 23.72 -4.31
C GLU A 157 10.57 23.51 -2.80
N LEU A 158 10.13 22.32 -2.33
CA LEU A 158 10.18 21.94 -0.93
C LEU A 158 11.58 21.56 -0.44
N ASN A 159 12.57 21.42 -1.34
CA ASN A 159 13.96 21.02 -1.05
C ASN A 159 14.03 19.75 -0.15
N PRO A 160 13.50 18.61 -0.57
CA PRO A 160 13.54 17.40 0.22
C PRO A 160 14.93 16.74 0.25
N ASP A 161 15.26 16.11 1.36
CA ASP A 161 16.40 15.22 1.52
C ASP A 161 16.10 13.81 0.97
N GLY A 162 14.81 13.44 0.89
CA GLY A 162 14.36 12.16 0.36
C GLY A 162 12.91 12.17 -0.13
N LEU A 163 12.59 11.18 -0.96
CA LEU A 163 11.29 10.94 -1.55
C LEU A 163 10.69 9.64 -1.03
N PHE A 164 9.45 9.69 -0.58
CA PHE A 164 8.72 8.51 -0.17
C PHE A 164 7.49 8.31 -1.07
N LEU A 165 7.29 7.08 -1.56
CA LEU A 165 6.17 6.72 -2.43
C LEU A 165 5.28 5.72 -1.70
N SER A 166 4.08 6.16 -1.33
CA SER A 166 3.21 5.38 -0.46
C SER A 166 2.56 4.17 -1.16
N ASN A 167 1.94 3.35 -0.35
CA ASN A 167 0.93 2.40 -0.80
C ASN A 167 -0.29 3.13 -1.37
N GLY A 168 -1.13 2.40 -2.11
CA GLY A 168 -2.38 2.94 -2.65
C GLY A 168 -3.18 1.89 -3.43
N PRO A 169 -4.44 2.21 -3.76
CA PRO A 169 -5.32 1.36 -4.55
C PRO A 169 -5.19 1.63 -6.05
N GLY A 170 -5.72 0.70 -6.85
CA GLY A 170 -5.91 0.89 -8.28
C GLY A 170 -4.91 0.16 -9.15
N ASP A 171 -4.90 0.54 -10.42
CA ASP A 171 -3.97 0.04 -11.43
C ASP A 171 -2.78 1.00 -11.52
N PRO A 172 -1.54 0.55 -11.23
CA PRO A 172 -0.37 1.43 -11.29
C PRO A 172 -0.16 2.05 -12.69
N ALA A 173 -0.50 1.34 -13.77
CA ALA A 173 -0.35 1.84 -15.13
C ALA A 173 -1.33 3.00 -15.46
N ALA A 174 -2.39 3.18 -14.68
CA ALA A 174 -3.31 4.29 -14.82
C ALA A 174 -2.79 5.60 -14.19
N VAL A 175 -1.80 5.54 -13.30
CA VAL A 175 -1.29 6.68 -12.52
C VAL A 175 -0.08 7.32 -13.25
N ARG A 176 -0.29 7.74 -14.49
CA ARG A 176 0.80 8.20 -15.39
C ARG A 176 1.56 9.40 -14.85
N TYR A 177 0.88 10.37 -14.26
CA TYR A 177 1.50 11.55 -13.65
C TYR A 177 2.52 11.18 -12.56
N ALA A 178 2.22 10.15 -11.76
CA ALA A 178 3.15 9.68 -10.74
C ALA A 178 4.38 9.00 -11.35
N ILE A 179 4.20 8.19 -12.40
CA ILE A 179 5.29 7.54 -13.13
C ILE A 179 6.26 8.58 -13.68
N GLU A 180 5.74 9.66 -14.27
CA GLU A 180 6.55 10.77 -14.83
C GLU A 180 7.30 11.51 -13.72
N ASN A 181 6.60 11.89 -12.64
CA ASN A 181 7.21 12.55 -11.49
C ASN A 181 8.31 11.72 -10.83
N ILE A 182 8.08 10.40 -10.67
CA ILE A 182 9.07 9.48 -10.08
C ILE A 182 10.31 9.39 -10.96
N ARG A 183 10.13 9.24 -12.27
CA ARG A 183 11.26 9.21 -13.23
C ARG A 183 12.13 10.47 -13.12
N GLU A 184 11.49 11.62 -12.99
CA GLU A 184 12.18 12.91 -12.90
C GLU A 184 12.86 13.09 -11.52
N LEU A 185 12.20 12.80 -10.42
CA LEU A 185 12.71 13.03 -9.06
C LEU A 185 13.73 11.98 -8.65
N ALA A 186 13.37 10.70 -8.73
CA ALA A 186 14.27 9.61 -8.36
C ALA A 186 15.46 9.50 -9.35
N GLY A 187 15.22 9.75 -10.65
CA GLY A 187 16.26 9.78 -11.67
C GLY A 187 17.28 10.90 -11.47
N SER A 188 16.96 11.96 -10.72
CA SER A 188 17.93 13.00 -10.34
C SER A 188 18.86 12.60 -9.18
N GLY A 189 18.71 11.41 -8.61
CA GLY A 189 19.52 10.92 -7.50
C GLY A 189 18.96 11.25 -6.12
N LEU A 190 17.71 11.71 -6.04
CA LEU A 190 17.02 11.90 -4.75
C LEU A 190 16.79 10.55 -4.08
N PRO A 191 17.28 10.33 -2.83
CA PRO A 191 17.02 9.09 -2.08
C PRO A 191 15.54 8.77 -2.07
N THR A 192 15.16 7.55 -2.51
CA THR A 192 13.77 7.21 -2.75
C THR A 192 13.43 5.85 -2.17
N PHE A 193 12.35 5.77 -1.40
CA PHE A 193 11.77 4.52 -0.90
C PHE A 193 10.30 4.39 -1.31
N GLY A 194 9.93 3.23 -1.88
CA GLY A 194 8.58 2.94 -2.32
C GLY A 194 7.95 1.70 -1.65
N ILE A 195 6.68 1.81 -1.26
CA ILE A 195 5.90 0.71 -0.66
C ILE A 195 4.68 0.38 -1.53
N CYS A 196 4.49 -0.90 -1.82
CA CYS A 196 3.32 -1.48 -2.49
C CYS A 196 3.03 -0.81 -3.84
N LEU A 197 2.09 0.14 -3.94
CA LEU A 197 1.88 0.92 -5.17
C LEU A 197 3.14 1.71 -5.56
N GLY A 198 3.85 2.28 -4.60
CA GLY A 198 5.12 2.98 -4.86
C GLY A 198 6.18 2.07 -5.49
N HIS A 199 6.27 0.79 -5.08
CA HIS A 199 7.12 -0.21 -5.71
C HIS A 199 6.73 -0.46 -7.18
N GLN A 200 5.44 -0.62 -7.46
CA GLN A 200 4.92 -0.84 -8.80
C GLN A 200 5.16 0.37 -9.72
N LEU A 201 4.95 1.58 -9.20
CA LEU A 201 5.21 2.83 -9.92
C LEU A 201 6.71 3.01 -10.25
N ILE A 202 7.61 2.62 -9.33
CA ILE A 202 9.06 2.57 -9.60
C ILE A 202 9.36 1.60 -10.74
N GLY A 203 8.80 0.38 -10.70
CA GLY A 203 8.96 -0.58 -11.79
C GLY A 203 8.62 0.04 -13.16
N LEU A 204 7.47 0.70 -13.26
CA LEU A 204 7.02 1.39 -14.47
C LEU A 204 7.88 2.62 -14.83
N ALA A 205 8.28 3.42 -13.85
CA ALA A 205 9.10 4.62 -14.08
C ALA A 205 10.47 4.30 -14.68
N PHE A 206 11.03 3.15 -14.35
CA PHE A 206 12.34 2.71 -14.84
C PHE A 206 12.25 1.74 -16.04
N GLY A 207 11.07 1.59 -16.65
CA GLY A 207 10.90 0.90 -17.93
C GLY A 207 10.40 -0.53 -17.87
N GLY A 208 10.08 -1.03 -16.68
CA GLY A 208 9.41 -2.33 -16.50
C GLY A 208 7.90 -2.25 -16.74
N ASP A 209 7.24 -3.38 -16.57
CA ASP A 209 5.79 -3.53 -16.68
C ASP A 209 5.18 -4.04 -15.38
N THR A 210 3.85 -3.87 -15.26
CA THR A 210 3.06 -4.44 -14.18
C THR A 210 1.93 -5.31 -14.73
N ALA A 211 1.60 -6.39 -14.01
CA ALA A 211 0.52 -7.28 -14.38
C ALA A 211 -0.47 -7.46 -13.23
N LYS A 212 -1.76 -7.60 -13.60
CA LYS A 212 -2.79 -7.96 -12.64
C LYS A 212 -2.67 -9.43 -12.26
N LEU A 213 -2.50 -9.70 -10.97
CA LEU A 213 -2.53 -11.06 -10.44
C LEU A 213 -3.97 -11.61 -10.48
N PRO A 214 -4.15 -12.93 -10.65
CA PRO A 214 -5.48 -13.54 -10.73
C PRO A 214 -6.37 -13.18 -9.54
N TYR A 215 -5.87 -13.28 -8.31
CA TYR A 215 -6.59 -12.94 -7.07
C TYR A 215 -5.81 -12.01 -6.14
N GLY A 216 -4.53 -11.73 -6.46
CA GLY A 216 -3.63 -10.90 -5.66
C GLY A 216 -3.15 -11.57 -4.37
N HIS A 217 -2.27 -10.87 -3.64
CA HIS A 217 -1.78 -11.30 -2.34
C HIS A 217 -2.52 -10.55 -1.22
N ARG A 218 -2.99 -11.29 -0.21
CA ARG A 218 -3.77 -10.77 0.91
C ARG A 218 -3.42 -11.52 2.19
N GLY A 219 -3.15 -10.80 3.27
CA GLY A 219 -2.90 -11.36 4.59
C GLY A 219 -1.54 -11.03 5.16
N GLY A 220 -1.31 -11.35 6.44
CA GLY A 220 -0.09 -11.08 7.20
C GLY A 220 0.84 -12.28 7.38
N ASN A 221 0.83 -13.23 6.44
CA ASN A 221 1.52 -14.51 6.57
C ASN A 221 2.22 -14.96 5.26
N HIS A 222 2.63 -14.02 4.40
CA HIS A 222 3.33 -14.34 3.18
C HIS A 222 4.84 -14.39 3.41
N PRO A 223 5.50 -15.52 3.13
CA PRO A 223 6.94 -15.63 3.24
C PRO A 223 7.61 -14.97 2.03
N VAL A 224 8.53 -14.05 2.29
CA VAL A 224 9.31 -13.34 1.28
C VAL A 224 10.79 -13.54 1.58
N ARG A 225 11.57 -13.93 0.58
CA ARG A 225 13.02 -14.13 0.70
C ARG A 225 13.76 -12.90 0.18
N ASP A 226 14.64 -12.31 1.00
CA ASP A 226 15.71 -11.43 0.54
C ASP A 226 16.74 -12.28 -0.23
N VAL A 227 16.90 -12.05 -1.52
CA VAL A 227 17.80 -12.84 -2.37
C VAL A 227 19.26 -12.53 -2.12
N ARG A 228 19.58 -11.37 -1.51
CA ARG A 228 20.95 -10.96 -1.19
C ARG A 228 21.49 -11.66 0.07
N THR A 229 20.62 -11.86 1.06
CA THR A 229 21.01 -12.43 2.37
C THR A 229 20.52 -13.85 2.57
N GLY A 230 19.51 -14.29 1.81
CA GLY A 230 18.82 -15.55 1.99
C GLY A 230 17.82 -15.55 3.14
N GLN A 231 17.69 -14.48 3.88
CA GLN A 231 16.73 -14.34 4.99
C GLN A 231 15.29 -14.42 4.48
N VAL A 232 14.44 -15.08 5.24
CA VAL A 232 12.98 -15.12 4.99
C VAL A 232 12.28 -14.25 6.01
N LEU A 233 11.48 -13.32 5.49
CA LEU A 233 10.62 -12.43 6.28
C LEU A 233 9.17 -12.92 6.16
N ILE A 234 8.40 -12.82 7.22
CA ILE A 234 6.94 -12.97 7.15
C ILE A 234 6.33 -11.59 6.96
N THR A 235 5.55 -11.42 5.90
CA THR A 235 5.13 -10.09 5.44
C THR A 235 3.62 -9.95 5.38
N THR A 236 3.18 -8.69 5.49
CA THR A 236 1.79 -8.29 5.23
C THR A 236 1.64 -7.88 3.78
N GLN A 237 0.62 -8.46 3.11
CA GLN A 237 0.33 -8.26 1.71
C GLN A 237 -1.10 -7.75 1.51
N ASN A 238 -1.28 -6.78 0.63
CA ASN A 238 -2.61 -6.34 0.17
C ASN A 238 -2.52 -5.66 -1.19
N HIS A 239 -2.23 -6.43 -2.24
CA HIS A 239 -2.13 -5.91 -3.61
C HIS A 239 -2.75 -6.85 -4.63
N GLY A 240 -3.15 -6.30 -5.77
CA GLY A 240 -3.73 -7.04 -6.88
C GLY A 240 -2.91 -6.98 -8.16
N PHE A 241 -1.84 -6.17 -8.17
CA PHE A 241 -0.89 -6.03 -9.25
C PHE A 241 0.52 -6.33 -8.73
N ALA A 242 1.41 -6.73 -9.60
CA ALA A 242 2.82 -6.94 -9.30
C ALA A 242 3.70 -6.47 -10.46
N VAL A 243 4.95 -6.14 -10.19
CA VAL A 243 5.96 -5.89 -11.22
C VAL A 243 6.25 -7.19 -11.96
N VAL A 244 6.28 -7.13 -13.30
CA VAL A 244 6.58 -8.28 -14.17
C VAL A 244 8.08 -8.56 -14.13
N GLY A 245 8.42 -9.82 -13.95
CA GLY A 245 9.81 -10.31 -13.93
C GLY A 245 9.96 -11.52 -13.02
N ASP A 246 11.18 -11.90 -12.74
CA ASP A 246 11.55 -13.02 -11.90
C ASP A 246 12.87 -12.76 -11.16
N ALA A 247 13.52 -13.82 -10.66
CA ALA A 247 14.80 -13.71 -9.94
C ALA A 247 15.95 -13.14 -10.81
N ASP A 248 15.86 -13.25 -12.13
CA ASP A 248 16.90 -12.81 -13.06
C ASP A 248 16.78 -11.30 -13.36
N GLY A 249 15.60 -10.69 -13.09
CA GLY A 249 15.42 -9.25 -13.21
C GLY A 249 14.02 -8.78 -13.62
N VAL A 250 13.94 -7.49 -13.90
CA VAL A 250 12.75 -6.78 -14.38
C VAL A 250 12.94 -6.49 -15.87
N PRO A 251 12.22 -7.16 -16.79
CA PRO A 251 12.32 -6.90 -18.22
C PRO A 251 12.05 -5.41 -18.54
N GLY A 252 12.90 -4.82 -19.38
CA GLY A 252 12.81 -3.40 -19.73
C GLY A 252 13.44 -2.43 -18.72
N ALA A 253 13.70 -2.85 -17.48
CA ALA A 253 14.25 -2.04 -16.41
C ALA A 253 15.63 -2.54 -15.93
N SER A 254 16.62 -2.58 -16.81
CA SER A 254 17.95 -3.12 -16.51
C SER A 254 18.71 -2.40 -15.38
N GLY A 255 18.31 -1.16 -15.05
CA GLY A 255 18.82 -0.41 -13.89
C GLY A 255 18.32 -0.95 -12.55
N LEU A 256 17.23 -1.72 -12.54
CA LEU A 256 16.67 -2.32 -11.34
C LEU A 256 17.21 -3.76 -11.14
N GLU A 257 17.59 -4.09 -9.93
CA GLU A 257 17.87 -5.45 -9.48
C GLU A 257 16.78 -5.92 -8.53
N VAL A 258 16.43 -7.21 -8.62
CA VAL A 258 15.46 -7.85 -7.72
C VAL A 258 16.14 -8.16 -6.40
N THR A 259 15.52 -7.72 -5.31
CA THR A 259 16.04 -7.91 -3.95
C THR A 259 15.21 -8.89 -3.13
N HIS A 260 13.92 -9.01 -3.43
CA HIS A 260 13.00 -9.85 -2.67
C HIS A 260 12.07 -10.64 -3.61
N LEU A 261 11.77 -11.88 -3.23
CA LEU A 261 10.86 -12.78 -3.97
C LEU A 261 9.85 -13.43 -3.02
N ASN A 262 8.61 -13.51 -3.45
CA ASN A 262 7.57 -14.29 -2.77
C ASN A 262 7.86 -15.79 -2.89
N LEU A 263 7.87 -16.50 -1.77
CA LEU A 263 8.17 -17.94 -1.79
C LEU A 263 6.97 -18.79 -2.21
N ASN A 264 5.76 -18.24 -2.31
CA ASN A 264 4.59 -18.98 -2.75
C ASN A 264 4.50 -19.11 -4.28
N ASP A 265 4.91 -18.08 -5.02
CA ASP A 265 4.70 -18.02 -6.47
C ASP A 265 5.84 -17.35 -7.27
N GLY A 266 6.89 -16.89 -6.59
CA GLY A 266 8.07 -16.28 -7.22
C GLY A 266 7.87 -14.84 -7.69
N THR A 267 6.75 -14.19 -7.39
CA THR A 267 6.55 -12.77 -7.73
C THR A 267 7.63 -11.87 -7.10
N ILE A 268 7.98 -10.79 -7.81
CA ILE A 268 8.93 -9.79 -7.32
C ILE A 268 8.30 -9.03 -6.15
N GLU A 269 8.98 -9.05 -5.03
CA GLU A 269 8.56 -8.42 -3.78
C GLU A 269 9.48 -7.27 -3.34
N GLY A 270 10.55 -7.02 -4.08
CA GLY A 270 11.40 -5.88 -3.85
C GLY A 270 12.40 -5.65 -4.96
N VAL A 271 12.71 -4.39 -5.19
CA VAL A 271 13.71 -3.95 -6.16
C VAL A 271 14.60 -2.85 -5.53
N ARG A 272 15.81 -2.72 -6.09
CA ARG A 272 16.69 -1.59 -5.82
C ARG A 272 17.34 -1.15 -7.13
N HIS A 273 17.69 0.12 -7.25
CA HIS A 273 18.45 0.60 -8.40
C HIS A 273 19.96 0.37 -8.18
N ARG A 274 20.66 -0.03 -9.25
CA ARG A 274 22.09 -0.36 -9.18
C ARG A 274 22.98 0.82 -8.88
N GLU A 275 22.59 2.03 -9.30
CA GLU A 275 23.41 3.24 -9.23
C GLU A 275 22.76 4.36 -8.39
N LEU A 276 21.41 4.43 -8.38
CA LEU A 276 20.69 5.47 -7.66
C LEU A 276 20.35 5.02 -6.23
N PRO A 277 20.24 5.93 -5.26
CA PRO A 277 19.84 5.62 -3.89
C PRO A 277 18.33 5.38 -3.82
N LEU A 278 17.88 4.29 -4.47
CA LEU A 278 16.48 3.95 -4.62
C LEU A 278 16.26 2.48 -4.31
N PHE A 279 15.26 2.19 -3.48
CA PHE A 279 14.75 0.83 -3.28
C PHE A 279 13.25 0.84 -3.00
N ALA A 280 12.61 -0.31 -3.18
CA ALA A 280 11.17 -0.44 -2.93
C ALA A 280 10.80 -1.89 -2.61
N VAL A 281 9.71 -2.04 -1.85
CA VAL A 281 9.14 -3.34 -1.49
C VAL A 281 7.65 -3.39 -1.82
N GLN A 282 7.18 -4.57 -2.23
CA GLN A 282 5.78 -4.80 -2.60
C GLN A 282 4.89 -5.00 -1.37
N TYR A 283 5.44 -5.60 -0.32
CA TYR A 283 4.75 -5.82 0.96
C TYR A 283 4.70 -4.56 1.82
N HIS A 284 4.01 -4.67 2.96
CA HIS A 284 3.78 -3.57 3.90
C HIS A 284 4.73 -3.67 5.12
N PRO A 285 5.93 -3.04 5.08
CA PRO A 285 6.87 -3.07 6.21
C PRO A 285 6.36 -2.30 7.42
N GLU A 286 5.42 -1.39 7.23
CA GLU A 286 4.79 -0.63 8.31
C GLU A 286 3.83 -1.47 9.17
N ALA A 287 3.52 -2.72 8.77
CA ALA A 287 2.54 -3.58 9.42
C ALA A 287 1.15 -2.91 9.61
N ALA A 288 0.60 -2.92 10.82
CA ALA A 288 -0.69 -2.33 11.18
C ALA A 288 -1.87 -2.73 10.25
N PRO A 289 -2.28 -4.02 10.25
CA PRO A 289 -1.76 -5.13 11.08
C PRO A 289 -0.60 -5.89 10.44
N GLY A 290 0.07 -6.71 11.22
CA GLY A 290 0.99 -7.72 10.72
C GLY A 290 2.28 -7.85 11.54
N PRO A 291 3.21 -8.73 11.08
CA PRO A 291 4.50 -8.92 11.69
C PRO A 291 5.41 -7.71 11.48
N HIS A 292 6.41 -7.56 12.35
CA HIS A 292 7.33 -6.42 12.38
C HIS A 292 8.70 -6.74 11.76
N ASP A 293 8.84 -7.87 11.11
CA ASP A 293 10.11 -8.38 10.54
C ASP A 293 10.75 -7.39 9.56
N ALA A 294 9.94 -6.56 8.90
CA ALA A 294 10.35 -5.66 7.84
C ALA A 294 10.56 -4.19 8.27
N PHE A 295 10.42 -3.85 9.54
CA PHE A 295 10.66 -2.50 10.07
C PHE A 295 12.04 -1.92 9.71
N PRO A 296 13.14 -2.71 9.62
CA PRO A 296 14.45 -2.19 9.26
C PRO A 296 14.54 -1.42 7.93
N HIS A 297 13.56 -1.54 7.02
CA HIS A 297 13.55 -0.76 5.79
C HIS A 297 13.39 0.75 6.00
N PHE A 298 12.72 1.17 7.09
CA PHE A 298 12.62 2.58 7.44
C PHE A 298 13.97 3.13 7.91
N ASP A 299 14.74 2.33 8.66
CA ASP A 299 16.10 2.68 9.09
C ASP A 299 17.07 2.72 7.90
N GLU A 300 16.94 1.78 6.94
CA GLU A 300 17.70 1.76 5.69
C GLU A 300 17.43 3.04 4.88
N PHE A 301 16.16 3.46 4.81
CA PHE A 301 15.81 4.70 4.12
C PHE A 301 16.39 5.93 4.82
N LEU A 302 16.25 6.06 6.14
CA LEU A 302 16.86 7.15 6.91
C LEU A 302 18.37 7.23 6.70
N ALA A 303 19.05 6.07 6.70
CA ALA A 303 20.50 6.00 6.50
C ALA A 303 20.93 6.43 5.08
N SER A 304 20.03 6.37 4.10
CA SER A 304 20.27 6.83 2.73
C SER A 304 20.13 8.34 2.55
N LEU A 305 19.49 9.03 3.51
CA LEU A 305 19.29 10.49 3.46
C LEU A 305 20.62 11.23 3.74
N PRO A 306 20.80 12.45 3.21
CA PRO A 306 21.92 13.32 3.56
C PRO A 306 21.97 13.52 5.09
N GLN A 307 23.08 13.17 5.72
CA GLN A 307 23.25 13.42 7.15
C GLN A 307 23.44 14.93 7.37
N PRO A 308 22.79 15.53 8.40
CA PRO A 308 23.09 16.90 8.77
C PRO A 308 24.60 17.01 9.02
N ALA A 309 25.23 18.02 8.39
CA ALA A 309 26.64 18.27 8.62
C ALA A 309 26.89 18.27 10.13
N SER A 310 27.70 17.35 10.62
CA SER A 310 28.08 17.25 12.02
C SER A 310 28.66 18.60 12.44
N GLY A 311 27.85 19.45 13.06
CA GLY A 311 28.29 20.73 13.59
C GLY A 311 29.42 20.45 14.55
N LYS A 312 30.66 20.84 14.20
CA LYS A 312 31.74 20.92 15.19
C LYS A 312 31.18 21.75 16.34
N PRO A 313 31.30 21.31 17.58
CA PRO A 313 31.01 22.18 18.69
C PRO A 313 31.90 23.41 18.52
N SER A 314 31.26 24.59 18.52
CA SER A 314 31.98 25.86 18.57
C SER A 314 32.86 25.88 19.83
N PRO A 315 34.09 26.39 19.73
CA PRO A 315 35.05 26.40 20.82
C PRO A 315 34.58 27.25 22.02
#